data_e01b0a73b9113d4924fa9dce8752d201
#
_entry.id   e01b0a73b9113d4924fa9dce8752d201
#
_cell.length_a   1.000
_cell.length_b   1.000
_cell.length_c   1.000
_cell.angle_alpha   90.00
_cell.angle_beta   90.00
_cell.angle_gamma   90.00
#
_symmetry.space_group_name_H-M   'P 1'
#
loop_
_entity.id
_entity.type
_entity.pdbx_description
1 polymer ?
#
loop_
_entity_poly.entity_id
_entity_poly.type
_entity_poly.pdbx_seq_one_letter_code
_entity_poly.pdbx_strand_id
1 'polypeptide(L)'
;EEIETFTGHLFSDWTANFSTQLKIASTEQATGQNSLNGAEFPSFAVFLREVDGDENYLVIGPDRFRHGNSLNQEFFQVKAIAEYVTGNHLIKFGFEREEVDVNNLFAQNSEGSYVFDSTDDLRNATASGLLYNNAVTNNENDLRAIWGYESNSFYIQDTWDIADDLTLDFGIRYDRYGSNGSIRENQNFVDNYGYSNANDIDGLDVVLPRASFEWNASDALTVRGGIGKFSGGSPGVWISNSYSNDGVISDGSNAFGVVNVPTTPD
;
A
#
# COMPACT_ATOMS: atom_id res chain seq x y z
N GLU A 1 -6.90 -2.07 -15.12
CA GLU A 1 -5.82 -1.25 -14.53
C GLU A 1 -5.30 -0.30 -15.59
N GLU A 2 -5.18 0.97 -15.24
CA GLU A 2 -4.63 2.02 -16.08
C GLU A 2 -3.54 2.74 -15.29
N ILE A 3 -2.41 2.98 -15.94
CA ILE A 3 -1.26 3.67 -15.33
C ILE A 3 -0.75 4.68 -16.34
N GLU A 4 -0.74 5.95 -15.95
CA GLU A 4 -0.14 7.04 -16.72
C GLU A 4 1.04 7.62 -15.97
N THR A 5 2.19 7.75 -16.63
CA THR A 5 3.40 8.29 -16.02
C THR A 5 4.06 9.35 -16.91
N PHE A 6 4.31 10.51 -16.34
CA PHE A 6 5.12 11.58 -16.93
C PHE A 6 6.43 11.72 -16.14
N THR A 7 7.55 11.77 -16.86
CA THR A 7 8.87 11.97 -16.24
C THR A 7 9.68 12.98 -17.03
N GLY A 8 10.21 13.97 -16.33
CA GLY A 8 11.22 14.91 -16.82
C GLY A 8 12.53 14.68 -16.07
N HIS A 9 13.66 14.62 -16.81
CA HIS A 9 14.98 14.48 -16.22
C HIS A 9 15.95 15.44 -16.89
N LEU A 10 16.59 16.29 -16.07
CA LEU A 10 17.58 17.26 -16.50
C LEU A 10 18.94 16.91 -15.86
N PHE A 11 19.96 16.82 -16.71
CA PHE A 11 21.36 16.66 -16.30
C PHE A 11 22.11 17.93 -16.69
N SER A 12 22.98 18.41 -15.82
CA SER A 12 23.77 19.61 -16.06
C SER A 12 25.18 19.46 -15.53
N ASP A 13 26.15 19.59 -16.40
CA ASP A 13 27.58 19.64 -16.08
C ASP A 13 28.01 21.12 -16.05
N TRP A 14 28.20 21.66 -14.85
CA TRP A 14 28.54 23.07 -14.65
C TRP A 14 30.03 23.33 -14.77
N THR A 15 30.84 22.38 -14.30
CA THR A 15 32.28 22.36 -14.41
C THR A 15 32.78 20.94 -14.60
N ALA A 16 34.11 20.74 -14.82
CA ALA A 16 34.68 19.41 -14.87
C ALA A 16 34.47 18.59 -13.57
N ASN A 17 34.17 19.27 -12.45
CA ASN A 17 34.13 18.66 -11.13
C ASN A 17 32.75 18.79 -10.45
N PHE A 18 31.79 19.47 -11.09
CA PHE A 18 30.49 19.71 -10.48
C PHE A 18 29.35 19.49 -11.48
N SER A 19 28.45 18.60 -11.13
CA SER A 19 27.24 18.30 -11.90
C SER A 19 25.99 18.28 -11.03
N THR A 20 24.84 18.43 -11.65
CA THR A 20 23.53 18.32 -10.99
C THR A 20 22.56 17.52 -11.83
N GLN A 21 21.62 16.88 -11.15
CA GLN A 21 20.51 16.15 -11.76
C GLN A 21 19.21 16.60 -11.10
N LEU A 22 18.20 16.87 -11.91
CA LEU A 22 16.83 17.12 -11.44
C LEU A 22 15.90 16.15 -12.14
N LYS A 23 15.13 15.39 -11.36
CA LYS A 23 14.08 14.53 -11.87
C LYS A 23 12.75 14.97 -11.27
N ILE A 24 11.72 15.06 -12.11
CA ILE A 24 10.32 15.24 -11.70
C ILE A 24 9.52 14.13 -12.35
N ALA A 25 8.69 13.46 -11.58
CA ALA A 25 7.80 12.42 -12.09
C ALA A 25 6.42 12.56 -11.46
N SER A 26 5.39 12.27 -12.24
CA SER A 26 4.00 12.14 -11.80
C SER A 26 3.45 10.85 -12.38
N THR A 27 2.79 10.05 -11.54
CA THR A 27 2.14 8.81 -11.94
C THR A 27 0.74 8.79 -11.37
N GLU A 28 -0.23 8.53 -12.23
CA GLU A 28 -1.61 8.26 -11.86
C GLU A 28 -1.91 6.77 -12.13
N GLN A 29 -2.52 6.11 -11.17
CA GLN A 29 -2.92 4.71 -11.27
C GLN A 29 -4.38 4.57 -10.89
N ALA A 30 -5.16 3.95 -11.77
CA ALA A 30 -6.55 3.57 -11.52
C ALA A 30 -6.72 2.06 -11.69
N THR A 31 -7.19 1.40 -10.64
CA THR A 31 -7.48 -0.03 -10.64
C THR A 31 -8.90 -0.25 -10.18
N GLY A 32 -9.71 -0.83 -11.05
CA GLY A 32 -11.06 -1.27 -10.77
C GLY A 32 -11.22 -2.75 -11.10
N GLN A 33 -12.16 -3.40 -10.46
CA GLN A 33 -12.47 -4.79 -10.73
C GLN A 33 -13.94 -4.91 -11.12
N ASN A 34 -14.17 -5.34 -12.36
CA ASN A 34 -15.51 -5.49 -12.90
C ASN A 34 -15.80 -6.98 -13.12
N SER A 35 -16.85 -7.47 -12.46
CA SER A 35 -17.42 -8.77 -12.79
C SER A 35 -18.14 -8.72 -14.14
N LEU A 36 -18.20 -9.85 -14.86
CA LEU A 36 -18.78 -9.90 -16.22
C LEU A 36 -20.21 -9.34 -16.32
N ASN A 37 -20.99 -9.50 -15.24
CA ASN A 37 -22.39 -9.05 -15.16
C ASN A 37 -22.59 -7.96 -14.11
N GLY A 38 -21.54 -7.24 -13.73
CA GLY A 38 -21.55 -6.28 -12.62
C GLY A 38 -21.23 -6.93 -11.28
N ALA A 39 -21.08 -6.11 -10.26
CA ALA A 39 -20.80 -6.54 -8.88
C ALA A 39 -21.91 -6.18 -7.89
N GLU A 40 -22.98 -5.52 -8.36
CA GLU A 40 -24.09 -4.98 -7.57
C GLU A 40 -25.16 -6.04 -7.27
N PHE A 41 -24.74 -7.27 -6.95
CA PHE A 41 -25.62 -8.35 -6.52
C PHE A 41 -24.86 -9.37 -5.66
N PRO A 42 -25.57 -10.12 -4.82
CA PRO A 42 -24.93 -11.05 -3.88
C PRO A 42 -24.15 -12.16 -4.55
N SER A 43 -23.14 -12.67 -3.84
CA SER A 43 -22.49 -13.94 -4.18
C SER A 43 -23.16 -15.11 -3.46
N PHE A 44 -23.14 -16.28 -4.10
CA PHE A 44 -23.73 -17.51 -3.59
C PHE A 44 -22.69 -18.61 -3.61
N ALA A 45 -22.49 -19.27 -2.45
CA ALA A 45 -21.68 -20.47 -2.33
C ALA A 45 -22.60 -21.64 -2.03
N VAL A 46 -22.66 -22.62 -2.93
CA VAL A 46 -23.55 -23.79 -2.82
C VAL A 46 -22.71 -25.03 -2.59
N PHE A 47 -22.88 -25.69 -1.45
CA PHE A 47 -22.21 -26.94 -1.17
C PHE A 47 -22.68 -28.02 -2.15
N LEU A 48 -21.73 -28.73 -2.74
CA LEU A 48 -22.00 -29.83 -3.68
C LEU A 48 -21.71 -31.19 -3.07
N ARG A 49 -20.52 -31.36 -2.51
CA ARG A 49 -20.07 -32.60 -1.90
C ARG A 49 -18.72 -32.43 -1.21
N GLU A 50 -18.42 -33.34 -0.32
CA GLU A 50 -17.07 -33.55 0.23
C GLU A 50 -16.28 -34.55 -0.65
N VAL A 51 -15.02 -34.28 -0.90
CA VAL A 51 -14.08 -35.15 -1.60
C VAL A 51 -12.76 -35.13 -0.83
N ASP A 52 -12.33 -36.27 -0.35
CA ASP A 52 -11.07 -36.48 0.39
C ASP A 52 -10.94 -35.60 1.66
N GLY A 53 -12.08 -35.24 2.28
CA GLY A 53 -12.15 -34.39 3.45
C GLY A 53 -12.25 -32.87 3.14
N ASP A 54 -12.24 -32.49 1.86
CA ASP A 54 -12.41 -31.13 1.42
C ASP A 54 -13.85 -30.87 0.94
N GLU A 55 -14.46 -29.81 1.45
CA GLU A 55 -15.77 -29.34 1.01
C GLU A 55 -15.65 -28.65 -0.36
N ASN A 56 -16.49 -29.05 -1.29
CA ASN A 56 -16.53 -28.47 -2.62
C ASN A 56 -17.78 -27.62 -2.81
N TYR A 57 -17.60 -26.38 -3.21
CA TYR A 57 -18.66 -25.41 -3.45
C TYR A 57 -18.73 -25.00 -4.92
N LEU A 58 -19.95 -24.78 -5.41
CA LEU A 58 -20.21 -24.01 -6.61
C LEU A 58 -20.39 -22.55 -6.19
N VAL A 59 -19.54 -21.66 -6.70
CA VAL A 59 -19.65 -20.22 -6.47
C VAL A 59 -20.35 -19.59 -7.66
N ILE A 60 -21.40 -18.81 -7.42
CA ILE A 60 -22.23 -18.13 -8.41
C ILE A 60 -22.25 -16.63 -8.03
N GLY A 61 -22.22 -15.76 -9.02
CA GLY A 61 -22.21 -14.31 -8.83
C GLY A 61 -20.80 -13.73 -8.78
N PRO A 62 -20.66 -12.43 -8.41
CA PRO A 62 -19.37 -11.80 -8.26
C PRO A 62 -18.61 -12.40 -7.08
N ASP A 63 -17.28 -12.34 -7.16
CA ASP A 63 -16.44 -12.64 -6.00
C ASP A 63 -16.77 -11.65 -4.87
N ARG A 64 -17.04 -12.16 -3.68
CA ARG A 64 -17.42 -11.36 -2.49
C ARG A 64 -16.40 -10.27 -2.13
N PHE A 65 -15.13 -10.42 -2.52
CA PHE A 65 -14.07 -9.42 -2.34
C PHE A 65 -14.08 -8.35 -3.45
N ARG A 66 -15.00 -8.47 -4.42
CA ARG A 66 -15.13 -7.58 -5.59
C ARG A 66 -16.47 -6.83 -5.62
N HIS A 67 -17.30 -6.95 -4.60
CA HIS A 67 -18.53 -6.17 -4.50
C HIS A 67 -18.18 -4.68 -4.58
N GLY A 68 -17.44 -4.14 -3.64
CA GLY A 68 -16.86 -2.80 -3.72
C GLY A 68 -15.34 -2.86 -3.70
N ASN A 69 -14.70 -2.70 -4.86
CA ASN A 69 -13.24 -2.76 -4.95
C ASN A 69 -12.69 -1.84 -6.03
N SER A 70 -12.07 -0.74 -5.61
CA SER A 70 -11.37 0.18 -6.50
C SER A 70 -10.21 0.86 -5.78
N LEU A 71 -9.13 1.10 -6.49
CA LEU A 71 -7.96 1.78 -5.97
C LEU A 71 -7.50 2.82 -6.98
N ASN A 72 -7.48 4.08 -6.57
CA ASN A 72 -6.84 5.16 -7.30
C ASN A 72 -5.69 5.69 -6.47
N GLN A 73 -4.54 5.88 -7.12
CA GLN A 73 -3.34 6.39 -6.48
C GLN A 73 -2.70 7.45 -7.37
N GLU A 74 -2.19 8.50 -6.73
CA GLU A 74 -1.40 9.53 -7.38
C GLU A 74 -0.05 9.58 -6.69
N PHE A 75 1.03 9.60 -7.48
CA PHE A 75 2.41 9.70 -7.01
C PHE A 75 3.05 10.91 -7.64
N PHE A 76 3.63 11.76 -6.83
CA PHE A 76 4.46 12.86 -7.30
C PHE A 76 5.84 12.77 -6.67
N GLN A 77 6.88 12.87 -7.48
CA GLN A 77 8.26 12.77 -7.02
C GLN A 77 9.10 13.91 -7.60
N VAL A 78 9.88 14.54 -6.73
CA VAL A 78 10.97 15.45 -7.10
C VAL A 78 12.25 14.89 -6.51
N LYS A 79 13.30 14.81 -7.33
CA LYS A 79 14.64 14.40 -6.90
C LYS A 79 15.68 15.37 -7.45
N ALA A 80 16.48 15.93 -6.57
CA ALA A 80 17.60 16.80 -6.90
C ALA A 80 18.89 16.18 -6.35
N ILE A 81 19.90 16.08 -7.19
CA ILE A 81 21.22 15.56 -6.81
C ILE A 81 22.27 16.55 -7.26
N ALA A 82 23.26 16.79 -6.42
CA ALA A 82 24.48 17.49 -6.76
C ALA A 82 25.69 16.58 -6.49
N GLU A 83 26.60 16.48 -7.45
CA GLU A 83 27.83 15.69 -7.36
C GLU A 83 29.04 16.60 -7.50
N TYR A 84 29.99 16.43 -6.59
CA TYR A 84 31.22 17.20 -6.58
C TYR A 84 32.43 16.28 -6.44
N VAL A 85 33.32 16.33 -7.43
CA VAL A 85 34.59 15.56 -7.45
C VAL A 85 35.72 16.44 -6.94
N THR A 86 36.44 15.97 -5.92
CA THR A 86 37.58 16.68 -5.38
C THR A 86 38.67 15.69 -4.90
N GLY A 87 39.86 15.72 -5.55
CA GLY A 87 40.89 14.71 -5.31
C GLY A 87 40.34 13.30 -5.58
N ASN A 88 40.40 12.44 -4.58
CA ASN A 88 39.93 11.05 -4.63
C ASN A 88 38.52 10.88 -4.04
N HIS A 89 37.74 11.95 -3.92
CA HIS A 89 36.40 11.95 -3.37
C HIS A 89 35.35 12.29 -4.41
N LEU A 90 34.25 11.54 -4.43
CA LEU A 90 32.99 11.89 -5.09
C LEU A 90 31.93 12.14 -4.01
N ILE A 91 31.68 13.41 -3.74
CA ILE A 91 30.70 13.82 -2.74
C ILE A 91 29.35 14.04 -3.44
N LYS A 92 28.31 13.36 -2.95
CA LYS A 92 26.94 13.44 -3.46
C LYS A 92 26.02 14.02 -2.40
N PHE A 93 25.27 15.06 -2.76
CA PHE A 93 24.18 15.63 -1.98
C PHE A 93 22.87 15.32 -2.68
N GLY A 94 21.86 14.94 -1.93
CA GLY A 94 20.57 14.68 -2.52
C GLY A 94 19.42 15.19 -1.67
N PHE A 95 18.39 15.60 -2.38
CA PHE A 95 17.05 15.89 -1.83
C PHE A 95 16.04 15.08 -2.65
N GLU A 96 15.11 14.42 -1.96
CA GLU A 96 13.98 13.74 -2.57
C GLU A 96 12.71 14.14 -1.81
N ARG A 97 11.66 14.44 -2.56
CA ARG A 97 10.30 14.58 -2.07
C ARG A 97 9.42 13.60 -2.83
N GLU A 98 8.65 12.85 -2.10
CA GLU A 98 7.62 11.96 -2.62
C GLU A 98 6.30 12.32 -1.95
N GLU A 99 5.26 12.45 -2.74
CA GLU A 99 3.87 12.62 -2.30
C GLU A 99 3.06 11.47 -2.87
N VAL A 100 2.22 10.88 -2.05
CA VAL A 100 1.34 9.77 -2.41
C VAL A 100 -0.05 10.09 -1.89
N ASP A 101 -1.02 10.13 -2.79
CA ASP A 101 -2.44 10.22 -2.47
C ASP A 101 -3.15 8.92 -2.86
N VAL A 102 -4.00 8.43 -1.96
CA VAL A 102 -4.68 7.14 -2.08
C VAL A 102 -6.16 7.31 -1.84
N ASN A 103 -6.96 6.79 -2.76
CA ASN A 103 -8.40 6.61 -2.62
C ASN A 103 -8.73 5.13 -2.85
N ASN A 104 -8.89 4.39 -1.76
CA ASN A 104 -9.11 2.95 -1.77
C ASN A 104 -10.51 2.60 -1.26
N LEU A 105 -11.29 1.91 -2.09
CA LEU A 105 -12.51 1.24 -1.69
C LEU A 105 -12.25 -0.26 -1.61
N PHE A 106 -12.49 -0.84 -0.44
CA PHE A 106 -12.46 -2.28 -0.25
C PHE A 106 -13.62 -2.69 0.67
N ALA A 107 -14.78 -2.91 0.05
CA ALA A 107 -16.04 -3.26 0.71
C ALA A 107 -16.42 -4.71 0.40
N GLN A 108 -15.72 -5.64 1.04
CA GLN A 108 -16.02 -7.08 0.88
C GLN A 108 -17.40 -7.41 1.47
N ASN A 109 -18.17 -8.25 0.78
CA ASN A 109 -19.51 -8.67 1.16
C ASN A 109 -20.53 -7.52 1.24
N SER A 110 -20.30 -6.36 0.60
CA SER A 110 -21.25 -5.24 0.66
C SER A 110 -22.61 -5.55 0.05
N GLU A 111 -22.69 -6.49 -0.89
CA GLU A 111 -23.93 -6.99 -1.49
C GLU A 111 -24.44 -8.29 -0.84
N GLY A 112 -23.72 -8.79 0.17
CA GLY A 112 -24.01 -10.06 0.81
C GLY A 112 -23.38 -11.27 0.12
N SER A 113 -23.06 -12.28 0.92
CA SER A 113 -22.56 -13.59 0.46
C SER A 113 -23.34 -14.68 1.17
N TYR A 114 -24.18 -15.39 0.43
CA TYR A 114 -25.05 -16.42 0.95
C TYR A 114 -24.40 -17.80 0.80
N VAL A 115 -24.56 -18.64 1.81
CA VAL A 115 -24.09 -20.03 1.81
C VAL A 115 -25.30 -20.96 1.83
N PHE A 116 -25.29 -21.97 0.96
CA PHE A 116 -26.35 -22.98 0.85
C PHE A 116 -25.75 -24.37 1.05
N ASP A 117 -26.40 -25.19 1.87
CA ASP A 117 -25.94 -26.55 2.17
C ASP A 117 -26.26 -27.54 1.04
N SER A 118 -27.11 -27.14 0.10
CA SER A 118 -27.48 -27.97 -1.06
C SER A 118 -28.00 -27.13 -2.23
N THR A 119 -28.08 -27.76 -3.40
CA THR A 119 -28.73 -27.17 -4.59
C THR A 119 -30.24 -27.03 -4.41
N ASP A 120 -30.87 -27.84 -3.55
CA ASP A 120 -32.28 -27.74 -3.26
C ASP A 120 -32.57 -26.54 -2.35
N ASP A 121 -31.68 -26.24 -1.39
CA ASP A 121 -31.76 -25.03 -0.57
C ASP A 121 -31.62 -23.77 -1.41
N LEU A 122 -30.71 -23.79 -2.41
CA LEU A 122 -30.62 -22.68 -3.38
C LEU A 122 -31.94 -22.51 -4.16
N ARG A 123 -32.55 -23.58 -4.66
CA ARG A 123 -33.84 -23.51 -5.37
C ARG A 123 -34.99 -22.98 -4.49
N ASN A 124 -34.91 -23.27 -3.21
CA ASN A 124 -35.91 -22.84 -2.23
C ASN A 124 -35.59 -21.44 -1.63
N ALA A 125 -34.50 -20.79 -2.07
CA ALA A 125 -34.00 -19.53 -1.55
C ALA A 125 -33.78 -19.55 -0.03
N THR A 126 -33.34 -20.65 0.54
CA THR A 126 -33.12 -20.87 1.96
C THR A 126 -31.61 -21.09 2.21
N ALA A 127 -30.91 -20.07 2.57
CA ALA A 127 -29.49 -20.15 2.87
C ALA A 127 -29.24 -20.62 4.32
N SER A 128 -28.11 -21.29 4.54
CA SER A 128 -27.61 -21.68 5.86
C SER A 128 -26.73 -20.58 6.49
N GLY A 129 -26.30 -19.62 5.72
CA GLY A 129 -25.48 -18.51 6.21
C GLY A 129 -25.51 -17.28 5.29
N LEU A 130 -25.34 -16.14 5.90
CA LEU A 130 -25.10 -14.85 5.24
C LEU A 130 -23.91 -14.17 5.87
N LEU A 131 -22.99 -13.73 5.03
CA LEU A 131 -21.91 -12.79 5.38
C LEU A 131 -22.26 -11.44 4.76
N TYR A 132 -22.34 -10.41 5.57
CA TYR A 132 -22.62 -9.05 5.13
C TYR A 132 -21.73 -8.06 5.86
N ASN A 133 -21.16 -7.11 5.14
CA ASN A 133 -20.39 -6.02 5.73
C ASN A 133 -20.46 -4.80 4.81
N ASN A 134 -20.99 -3.70 5.33
CA ASN A 134 -21.12 -2.45 4.61
C ASN A 134 -20.85 -1.28 5.57
N ALA A 135 -20.91 -0.05 5.08
CA ALA A 135 -20.94 1.11 5.93
C ALA A 135 -22.21 1.13 6.78
N VAL A 136 -22.16 1.79 7.94
CA VAL A 136 -23.34 2.00 8.80
C VAL A 136 -24.48 2.75 8.08
N THR A 137 -24.15 3.48 7.02
CA THR A 137 -25.07 4.18 6.13
C THR A 137 -25.68 3.28 5.05
N ASN A 138 -25.21 2.04 4.95
CA ASN A 138 -25.52 1.09 3.86
C ASN A 138 -25.09 1.59 2.46
N ASN A 139 -24.11 2.50 2.40
CA ASN A 139 -23.49 2.97 1.18
C ASN A 139 -22.00 2.59 1.21
N GLU A 140 -21.60 1.63 0.38
CA GLU A 140 -20.24 1.13 0.37
C GLU A 140 -19.17 2.22 0.09
N ASN A 141 -19.55 3.29 -0.62
CA ASN A 141 -18.64 4.39 -0.88
C ASN A 141 -18.21 5.14 0.39
N ASP A 142 -18.96 5.03 1.48
CA ASP A 142 -18.60 5.61 2.76
C ASP A 142 -17.47 4.82 3.46
N LEU A 143 -17.16 3.60 2.98
CA LEU A 143 -16.00 2.79 3.41
C LEU A 143 -14.69 3.20 2.77
N ARG A 144 -14.67 4.21 1.88
CA ARG A 144 -13.43 4.64 1.23
C ARG A 144 -12.40 5.12 2.23
N ALA A 145 -11.20 4.56 2.13
CA ALA A 145 -10.02 5.06 2.78
C ALA A 145 -9.39 6.13 1.86
N ILE A 146 -9.49 7.40 2.28
CA ILE A 146 -8.88 8.53 1.58
C ILE A 146 -7.78 9.08 2.47
N TRP A 147 -6.55 8.95 2.02
CA TRP A 147 -5.37 9.34 2.78
C TRP A 147 -4.19 9.61 1.85
N GLY A 148 -3.17 10.24 2.38
CA GLY A 148 -1.94 10.45 1.68
C GLY A 148 -0.78 10.62 2.64
N TYR A 149 0.43 10.58 2.10
CA TYR A 149 1.62 10.92 2.83
C TYR A 149 2.63 11.66 1.95
N GLU A 150 3.51 12.38 2.59
CA GLU A 150 4.70 12.94 1.98
C GLU A 150 5.95 12.44 2.69
N SER A 151 7.01 12.25 1.94
CA SER A 151 8.34 11.95 2.44
C SER A 151 9.33 12.97 1.91
N ASN A 152 10.03 13.64 2.81
CA ASN A 152 11.12 14.57 2.50
C ASN A 152 12.42 13.96 2.98
N SER A 153 13.35 13.73 2.04
CA SER A 153 14.60 13.04 2.29
C SER A 153 15.79 13.90 1.92
N PHE A 154 16.77 13.95 2.81
CA PHE A 154 18.03 14.63 2.58
C PHE A 154 19.16 13.64 2.81
N TYR A 155 20.15 13.63 1.94
CA TYR A 155 21.31 12.77 2.13
C TYR A 155 22.61 13.40 1.64
N ILE A 156 23.70 12.95 2.27
CA ILE A 156 25.05 13.16 1.83
C ILE A 156 25.77 11.81 1.79
N GLN A 157 26.54 11.58 0.76
CA GLN A 157 27.37 10.40 0.59
C GLN A 157 28.72 10.80 0.04
N ASP A 158 29.77 10.14 0.47
CA ASP A 158 31.10 10.24 -0.08
C ASP A 158 31.57 8.86 -0.56
N THR A 159 32.01 8.79 -1.80
CA THR A 159 32.76 7.67 -2.36
C THR A 159 34.22 8.10 -2.40
N TRP A 160 35.04 7.45 -1.59
CA TRP A 160 36.44 7.78 -1.40
C TRP A 160 37.36 6.67 -1.89
N ASP A 161 38.11 6.96 -2.96
CA ASP A 161 39.19 6.10 -3.45
C ASP A 161 40.40 6.31 -2.56
N ILE A 162 40.50 5.56 -1.45
CA ILE A 162 41.56 5.68 -0.44
C ILE A 162 42.90 5.16 -1.00
N ALA A 163 42.85 4.21 -1.93
CA ALA A 163 43.96 3.66 -2.67
C ALA A 163 43.48 3.20 -4.06
N ASP A 164 44.40 2.88 -4.97
CA ASP A 164 44.09 2.41 -6.33
C ASP A 164 43.24 1.12 -6.34
N ASP A 165 43.31 0.33 -5.27
CA ASP A 165 42.65 -0.95 -5.10
C ASP A 165 41.56 -0.94 -4.01
N LEU A 166 41.33 0.20 -3.31
CA LEU A 166 40.38 0.29 -2.19
C LEU A 166 39.50 1.53 -2.27
N THR A 167 38.21 1.30 -2.43
CA THR A 167 37.18 2.32 -2.39
C THR A 167 36.32 2.15 -1.12
N LEU A 168 36.02 3.26 -0.44
CA LEU A 168 35.07 3.33 0.68
C LEU A 168 33.88 4.18 0.28
N ASP A 169 32.67 3.70 0.62
CA ASP A 169 31.46 4.51 0.55
C ASP A 169 30.92 4.71 1.96
N PHE A 170 30.55 5.94 2.30
CA PHE A 170 29.86 6.22 3.53
C PHE A 170 28.86 7.38 3.33
N GLY A 171 27.75 7.30 4.05
CA GLY A 171 26.74 8.31 3.91
C GLY A 171 25.71 8.27 5.04
N ILE A 172 24.93 9.33 5.07
CA ILE A 172 23.80 9.46 5.97
C ILE A 172 22.61 9.99 5.19
N ARG A 173 21.44 9.41 5.41
CA ARG A 173 20.17 9.88 4.90
C ARG A 173 19.24 10.17 6.07
N TYR A 174 18.48 11.25 5.96
CA TYR A 174 17.41 11.64 6.89
C TYR A 174 16.11 11.70 6.14
N ASP A 175 15.13 10.90 6.56
CA ASP A 175 13.78 10.91 6.02
C ASP A 175 12.83 11.46 7.06
N ARG A 176 11.92 12.34 6.65
CA ARG A 176 10.84 12.86 7.46
C ARG A 176 9.52 12.68 6.72
N TYR A 177 8.53 12.16 7.43
CA TYR A 177 7.21 11.88 6.91
C TYR A 177 6.20 12.92 7.39
N GLY A 178 5.25 13.26 6.53
CA GLY A 178 4.02 13.94 6.85
C GLY A 178 2.84 13.09 6.41
N SER A 179 1.68 13.26 7.01
CA SER A 179 0.46 12.60 6.57
C SER A 179 -0.60 13.59 6.13
N ASN A 180 -1.46 13.13 5.22
CA ASN A 180 -2.62 13.84 4.71
C ASN A 180 -3.84 12.93 4.91
N GLY A 181 -4.86 13.44 5.56
CA GLY A 181 -6.04 12.68 5.96
C GLY A 181 -6.17 12.57 7.48
N SER A 182 -7.31 12.11 7.95
CA SER A 182 -7.59 11.92 9.37
C SER A 182 -8.17 10.54 9.63
N ILE A 183 -7.59 9.83 10.60
CA ILE A 183 -8.11 8.57 11.09
C ILE A 183 -9.23 8.88 12.09
N ARG A 184 -10.38 8.18 11.98
CA ARG A 184 -11.48 8.34 12.94
C ARG A 184 -11.12 7.67 14.26
N GLU A 185 -11.30 8.40 15.35
CA GLU A 185 -11.11 7.83 16.67
C GLU A 185 -12.31 6.92 17.03
N ASN A 186 -12.01 5.73 17.49
CA ASN A 186 -12.98 4.78 18.02
C ASN A 186 -12.98 4.87 19.54
N GLN A 187 -14.03 5.43 20.12
CA GLN A 187 -14.16 5.62 21.57
C GLN A 187 -14.13 4.29 22.32
N ASN A 188 -14.73 3.23 21.78
CA ASN A 188 -14.67 1.91 22.39
C ASN A 188 -13.24 1.36 22.44
N PHE A 189 -12.43 1.66 21.44
CA PHE A 189 -11.00 1.31 21.44
C PHE A 189 -10.27 2.08 22.55
N VAL A 190 -10.47 3.39 22.63
CA VAL A 190 -9.87 4.24 23.68
C VAL A 190 -10.26 3.77 25.07
N ASP A 191 -11.53 3.47 25.31
CA ASP A 191 -12.04 3.03 26.60
C ASP A 191 -11.47 1.66 27.03
N ASN A 192 -11.23 0.75 26.04
CA ASN A 192 -10.69 -0.57 26.32
C ASN A 192 -9.17 -0.60 26.48
N TYR A 193 -8.43 0.22 25.76
CA TYR A 193 -6.97 0.13 25.68
C TYR A 193 -6.25 1.34 26.27
N GLY A 194 -6.92 2.46 26.54
CA GLY A 194 -6.36 3.64 27.18
C GLY A 194 -5.50 4.52 26.28
N TYR A 195 -5.53 4.32 24.97
CA TYR A 195 -4.86 5.16 23.97
C TYR A 195 -5.67 5.24 22.69
N SER A 196 -5.43 6.28 21.86
CA SER A 196 -6.14 6.50 20.62
C SER A 196 -5.70 5.54 19.52
N ASN A 197 -6.63 5.05 18.70
CA ASN A 197 -6.35 4.36 17.43
C ASN A 197 -6.03 5.33 16.30
N ALA A 198 -6.28 6.64 16.48
CA ALA A 198 -6.13 7.68 15.47
C ALA A 198 -4.69 8.22 15.40
N ASN A 199 -3.71 7.32 15.32
CA ASN A 199 -2.32 7.68 15.15
C ASN A 199 -1.90 7.41 13.70
N ASP A 200 -1.25 8.38 13.09
CA ASP A 200 -0.71 8.31 11.73
C ASP A 200 0.83 8.42 11.73
N ILE A 201 1.40 8.63 10.54
CA ILE A 201 2.84 8.73 10.36
C ILE A 201 3.34 10.19 10.38
N ASP A 202 2.46 11.16 10.65
CA ASP A 202 2.85 12.57 10.64
C ASP A 202 3.95 12.87 11.67
N GLY A 203 4.97 13.58 11.20
CA GLY A 203 6.11 13.97 12.01
C GLY A 203 7.10 12.85 12.35
N LEU A 204 6.87 11.61 11.92
CA LEU A 204 7.87 10.55 12.07
C LEU A 204 9.10 10.86 11.25
N ASP A 205 10.27 10.53 11.80
CA ASP A 205 11.54 10.68 11.11
C ASP A 205 12.48 9.49 11.34
N VAL A 206 13.47 9.37 10.47
CA VAL A 206 14.48 8.34 10.61
C VAL A 206 15.82 8.78 10.05
N VAL A 207 16.90 8.45 10.78
CA VAL A 207 18.29 8.64 10.35
C VAL A 207 18.86 7.29 9.91
N LEU A 208 19.45 7.25 8.72
CA LEU A 208 19.87 6.06 8.00
C LEU A 208 21.37 6.15 7.63
N PRO A 209 22.29 5.87 8.57
CA PRO A 209 23.72 5.81 8.28
C PRO A 209 24.05 4.53 7.53
N ARG A 210 25.05 4.61 6.62
CA ARG A 210 25.57 3.46 5.88
C ARG A 210 27.05 3.64 5.61
N ALA A 211 27.77 2.51 5.54
CA ALA A 211 29.17 2.45 5.13
C ALA A 211 29.43 1.13 4.41
N SER A 212 30.23 1.17 3.36
CA SER A 212 30.66 0.00 2.60
C SER A 212 32.08 0.17 2.07
N PHE A 213 32.67 -0.93 1.64
CA PHE A 213 33.97 -0.93 0.99
C PHE A 213 34.00 -1.92 -0.17
N GLU A 214 34.83 -1.62 -1.13
CA GLU A 214 35.26 -2.53 -2.18
C GLU A 214 36.80 -2.56 -2.22
N TRP A 215 37.36 -3.75 -2.08
CA TRP A 215 38.80 -3.97 -2.15
C TRP A 215 39.16 -4.98 -3.24
N ASN A 216 39.87 -4.53 -4.22
CA ASN A 216 40.45 -5.35 -5.30
C ASN A 216 41.77 -5.94 -4.84
N ALA A 217 41.73 -6.96 -3.97
CA ALA A 217 42.89 -7.56 -3.32
C ALA A 217 43.88 -8.19 -4.30
N SER A 218 43.43 -8.55 -5.51
CA SER A 218 44.24 -8.96 -6.66
C SER A 218 43.39 -8.93 -7.93
N ASP A 219 44.03 -9.16 -9.10
CA ASP A 219 43.33 -9.27 -10.40
C ASP A 219 42.24 -10.36 -10.41
N ALA A 220 42.30 -11.33 -9.50
CA ALA A 220 41.37 -12.45 -9.41
C ALA A 220 40.42 -12.38 -8.20
N LEU A 221 40.61 -11.42 -7.29
CA LEU A 221 39.83 -11.38 -6.03
C LEU A 221 39.39 -9.95 -5.68
N THR A 222 38.07 -9.73 -5.66
CA THR A 222 37.47 -8.53 -5.11
C THR A 222 36.71 -8.90 -3.85
N VAL A 223 36.92 -8.18 -2.75
CA VAL A 223 36.23 -8.31 -1.48
C VAL A 223 35.31 -7.10 -1.27
N ARG A 224 34.04 -7.33 -0.97
CA ARG A 224 33.05 -6.28 -0.68
C ARG A 224 32.38 -6.52 0.65
N GLY A 225 32.10 -5.46 1.36
CA GLY A 225 31.36 -5.54 2.62
C GLY A 225 30.74 -4.20 2.97
N GLY A 226 29.71 -4.25 3.84
CA GLY A 226 29.06 -3.03 4.28
C GLY A 226 28.11 -3.27 5.43
N ILE A 227 27.74 -2.15 6.08
CA ILE A 227 26.77 -2.10 7.15
C ILE A 227 25.93 -0.83 6.98
N GLY A 228 24.64 -0.91 7.29
CA GLY A 228 23.77 0.26 7.22
C GLY A 228 22.42 0.04 7.89
N LYS A 229 21.76 1.15 8.18
CA LYS A 229 20.36 1.19 8.54
C LYS A 229 19.56 1.62 7.32
N PHE A 230 18.50 0.90 7.03
CA PHE A 230 17.64 1.15 5.87
C PHE A 230 16.20 1.27 6.33
N SER A 231 15.43 2.17 5.71
CA SER A 231 13.97 2.17 5.84
C SER A 231 13.37 1.09 4.94
N GLY A 232 12.28 0.47 5.38
CA GLY A 232 11.49 -0.44 4.56
C GLY A 232 10.64 0.31 3.53
N GLY A 233 10.00 -0.44 2.61
CA GLY A 233 9.01 0.12 1.70
C GLY A 233 7.74 0.56 2.44
N SER A 234 6.91 1.38 1.80
CA SER A 234 5.63 1.83 2.36
C SER A 234 4.64 0.67 2.50
N PRO A 235 4.12 0.39 3.71
CA PRO A 235 3.13 -0.66 3.94
C PRO A 235 1.71 -0.15 3.61
N GLY A 236 1.47 0.25 2.34
CA GLY A 236 0.26 0.96 1.92
C GLY A 236 -1.05 0.34 2.37
N VAL A 237 -1.17 -1.01 2.33
CA VAL A 237 -2.38 -1.71 2.80
C VAL A 237 -2.61 -1.52 4.31
N TRP A 238 -1.55 -1.59 5.12
CA TRP A 238 -1.70 -1.41 6.58
C TRP A 238 -2.04 0.03 6.95
N ILE A 239 -1.44 0.99 6.25
CA ILE A 239 -1.80 2.39 6.43
C ILE A 239 -3.26 2.60 6.03
N SER A 240 -3.68 2.12 4.86
CA SER A 240 -5.05 2.21 4.35
C SER A 240 -6.08 1.61 5.33
N ASN A 241 -5.75 0.47 5.96
CA ASN A 241 -6.61 -0.17 6.95
C ASN A 241 -6.89 0.71 8.17
N SER A 242 -5.97 1.58 8.56
CA SER A 242 -6.22 2.51 9.67
C SER A 242 -7.30 3.54 9.35
N TYR A 243 -7.54 3.82 8.07
CA TYR A 243 -8.57 4.77 7.62
C TYR A 243 -9.92 4.12 7.31
N SER A 244 -9.97 2.82 7.00
CA SER A 244 -11.21 2.11 6.63
C SER A 244 -11.68 1.10 7.68
N ASN A 245 -10.76 0.50 8.45
CA ASN A 245 -11.07 -0.51 9.46
C ASN A 245 -10.98 0.07 10.89
N ASP A 246 -11.49 1.27 11.08
CA ASP A 246 -11.49 2.00 12.34
C ASP A 246 -12.49 1.47 13.37
N GLY A 247 -13.41 0.57 12.98
CA GLY A 247 -14.49 0.03 13.81
C GLY A 247 -15.60 1.02 14.10
N VAL A 248 -15.68 2.11 13.33
CA VAL A 248 -16.71 3.15 13.46
C VAL A 248 -17.62 3.19 12.24
N ILE A 249 -17.00 3.11 11.04
CA ILE A 249 -17.74 3.34 9.79
C ILE A 249 -18.36 2.06 9.22
N SER A 250 -17.76 0.89 9.49
CA SER A 250 -18.26 -0.39 8.99
C SER A 250 -19.19 -1.06 10.00
N ASP A 251 -20.27 -1.63 9.48
CA ASP A 251 -21.17 -2.49 10.22
C ASP A 251 -21.25 -3.85 9.51
N GLY A 252 -20.77 -4.89 10.20
CA GLY A 252 -20.76 -6.26 9.70
C GLY A 252 -21.76 -7.12 10.47
N SER A 253 -22.68 -7.76 9.75
CA SER A 253 -23.58 -8.75 10.33
C SER A 253 -23.40 -10.10 9.63
N ASN A 254 -23.20 -11.15 10.45
CA ASN A 254 -23.17 -12.51 9.97
C ASN A 254 -24.37 -13.26 10.58
N ALA A 255 -25.20 -13.84 9.74
CA ALA A 255 -26.30 -14.67 10.16
C ALA A 255 -26.02 -16.14 9.80
N PHE A 256 -26.21 -17.03 10.78
CA PHE A 256 -26.09 -18.47 10.58
C PHE A 256 -27.37 -19.17 11.00
N GLY A 257 -27.71 -20.26 10.31
CA GLY A 257 -28.96 -20.97 10.46
C GLY A 257 -29.84 -20.77 9.23
N VAL A 258 -31.17 -20.77 9.39
CA VAL A 258 -32.08 -20.56 8.26
C VAL A 258 -32.16 -19.07 7.92
N VAL A 259 -31.64 -18.71 6.76
CA VAL A 259 -31.64 -17.33 6.24
C VAL A 259 -32.48 -17.30 4.95
N ASN A 260 -33.56 -16.55 4.93
CA ASN A 260 -34.36 -16.37 3.72
C ASN A 260 -33.67 -15.35 2.80
N VAL A 261 -33.42 -15.76 1.56
CA VAL A 261 -32.89 -14.88 0.55
C VAL A 261 -34.01 -14.06 -0.08
N PRO A 262 -33.89 -12.72 -0.15
CA PRO A 262 -34.85 -11.91 -0.87
C PRO A 262 -34.97 -12.39 -2.33
N THR A 263 -36.17 -12.63 -2.80
CA THR A 263 -36.45 -13.10 -4.17
C THR A 263 -36.80 -11.97 -5.14
N THR A 264 -36.92 -10.74 -4.62
CA THR A 264 -37.12 -9.52 -5.40
C THR A 264 -36.03 -8.53 -5.04
N PRO A 265 -35.36 -7.91 -6.02
CA PRO A 265 -34.50 -6.77 -5.74
C PRO A 265 -35.38 -5.62 -5.21
N ASP A 266 -34.99 -5.05 -4.09
CA ASP A 266 -35.61 -3.81 -3.58
C ASP A 266 -35.02 -2.59 -4.33
#